data_cd25d887b9ef2f9518f9b851d8daffaf
#
_entry.id   cd25d887b9ef2f9518f9b851d8daffaf
#
_cell.length_a   1.000
_cell.length_b   1.000
_cell.length_c   1.000
_cell.angle_alpha   90.00
_cell.angle_beta   90.00
_cell.angle_gamma   90.00
#
_symmetry.space_group_name_H-M   'P 1'
#
loop_
_entity.id
_entity.type
_entity.pdbx_description
1 polymer ?
#
loop_
_entity_poly.entity_id
_entity_poly.type
_entity_poly.pdbx_seq_one_letter_code
_entity_poly.pdbx_strand_id
1 'polypeptide(L)'
;MRKPEIQIGNSNSKSSTKFQIRETAMKKTTMWCLLALLSLVSVAGSQTGGGTEKAVAALEQQWLQGQKTNNPDLVAPLLADKIVVTEADGKVNDKAGTLAFYKKTKWDSAEYDDVKVTVFGDTAIATGGFKGKGTDAMGKPFDNNERWTDTWMKMPSGKWQCITSHATPIKM
;
A
#
# COMPACT_ATOMS: atom_id res chain seq x y z
N MET A 1 -23.84 56.98 56.32
CA MET A 1 -23.02 55.93 55.69
C MET A 1 -22.02 56.59 54.74
N ARG A 2 -20.73 56.54 55.06
CA ARG A 2 -19.68 57.25 54.34
C ARG A 2 -19.00 56.27 53.38
N LYS A 3 -18.83 56.70 52.11
CA LYS A 3 -18.00 56.03 51.12
C LYS A 3 -16.52 56.30 51.40
N PRO A 4 -15.63 55.33 51.23
CA PRO A 4 -14.19 55.63 51.25
C PRO A 4 -13.74 56.01 49.82
N GLU A 5 -12.94 57.01 49.76
CA GLU A 5 -12.24 57.63 48.64
C GLU A 5 -10.97 56.79 48.34
N ILE A 6 -10.75 56.44 47.10
CA ILE A 6 -9.53 55.71 46.67
C ILE A 6 -8.55 56.73 46.07
N GLN A 7 -7.40 56.85 46.68
CA GLN A 7 -6.26 57.65 46.22
C GLN A 7 -5.55 56.92 45.07
N ILE A 8 -5.35 57.63 43.98
CA ILE A 8 -4.60 57.19 42.80
C ILE A 8 -3.14 57.60 43.03
N GLY A 9 -2.28 56.64 43.26
CA GLY A 9 -0.81 56.80 43.29
C GLY A 9 -0.21 56.68 41.91
N ASN A 10 0.34 57.75 41.40
CA ASN A 10 1.09 57.88 40.18
C ASN A 10 2.52 57.38 40.40
N SER A 11 2.98 56.34 39.68
CA SER A 11 4.40 56.06 39.55
C SER A 11 4.79 55.78 38.12
N ASN A 12 5.24 56.82 37.52
CA ASN A 12 5.86 56.85 36.20
C ASN A 12 7.26 56.24 36.17
N SER A 13 7.57 55.70 34.99
CA SER A 13 8.92 55.70 34.43
C SER A 13 9.90 54.64 34.96
N LYS A 14 10.03 53.59 34.18
CA LYS A 14 11.30 52.95 33.76
C LYS A 14 11.07 51.57 33.10
N SER A 15 10.37 51.49 31.97
CA SER A 15 10.28 50.23 31.23
C SER A 15 10.25 50.39 29.72
N SER A 16 10.78 51.47 29.17
CA SER A 16 10.68 51.66 27.70
C SER A 16 11.95 51.31 26.92
N THR A 17 13.08 51.00 27.59
CA THR A 17 14.34 50.80 26.86
C THR A 17 14.72 49.33 26.64
N LYS A 18 14.05 48.38 27.31
CA LYS A 18 14.35 46.95 27.13
C LYS A 18 13.49 46.26 26.07
N PHE A 19 12.42 46.88 25.61
CA PHE A 19 11.50 46.27 24.62
C PHE A 19 11.93 46.47 23.17
N GLN A 20 12.68 47.52 22.90
CA GLN A 20 13.14 47.86 21.54
C GLN A 20 14.30 46.96 21.03
N ILE A 21 15.10 46.35 21.90
CA ILE A 21 16.24 45.53 21.49
C ILE A 21 15.81 44.09 21.08
N ARG A 22 14.63 43.62 21.52
CA ARG A 22 14.13 42.30 21.16
C ARG A 22 13.47 42.23 19.78
N GLU A 23 12.87 43.29 19.27
CA GLU A 23 12.19 43.29 17.97
C GLU A 23 13.14 43.26 16.77
N THR A 24 14.34 43.88 16.90
CA THR A 24 15.30 43.86 15.79
C THR A 24 16.07 42.56 15.64
N ALA A 25 16.21 41.77 16.72
CA ALA A 25 16.84 40.44 16.65
C ALA A 25 15.89 39.38 16.08
N MET A 26 14.56 39.51 16.32
CA MET A 26 13.55 38.55 15.87
C MET A 26 13.23 38.63 14.37
N LYS A 27 13.39 39.83 13.77
CA LYS A 27 13.15 40.07 12.34
C LYS A 27 14.23 39.50 11.44
N LYS A 28 15.47 39.33 11.95
CA LYS A 28 16.59 38.74 11.18
C LYS A 28 16.59 37.20 11.18
N THR A 29 16.11 36.59 12.25
CA THR A 29 16.09 35.12 12.38
C THR A 29 14.92 34.48 11.62
N THR A 30 13.77 35.18 11.51
CA THR A 30 12.60 34.69 10.74
C THR A 30 12.79 34.76 9.23
N MET A 31 13.61 35.68 8.73
CA MET A 31 13.88 35.82 7.30
C MET A 31 14.83 34.72 6.77
N TRP A 32 15.67 34.16 7.61
CA TRP A 32 16.57 33.06 7.23
C TRP A 32 15.86 31.68 7.28
N CYS A 33 14.82 31.52 8.11
CA CYS A 33 14.03 30.29 8.14
C CYS A 33 13.05 30.16 6.97
N LEU A 34 12.63 31.28 6.35
CA LEU A 34 11.74 31.27 5.18
C LEU A 34 12.46 30.94 3.86
N LEU A 35 13.79 31.13 3.79
CA LEU A 35 14.59 30.77 2.62
C LEU A 35 15.08 29.32 2.65
N ALA A 36 15.00 28.62 3.79
CA ALA A 36 15.36 27.22 3.91
C ALA A 36 14.20 26.24 3.60
N LEU A 37 12.97 26.73 3.50
CA LEU A 37 11.77 25.92 3.24
C LEU A 37 11.39 25.78 1.75
N LEU A 38 12.11 26.45 0.83
CA LEU A 38 11.83 26.37 -0.60
C LEU A 38 12.68 25.37 -1.38
N SER A 39 13.48 24.53 -0.70
CA SER A 39 14.33 23.53 -1.36
C SER A 39 13.89 22.07 -1.15
N LEU A 40 12.70 21.84 -0.62
CA LEU A 40 12.01 20.55 -0.76
C LEU A 40 11.29 20.51 -2.12
N VAL A 41 12.04 20.72 -3.20
CA VAL A 41 11.66 20.18 -4.50
C VAL A 41 11.58 18.68 -4.27
N SER A 42 10.35 18.19 -4.20
CA SER A 42 10.04 16.78 -4.33
C SER A 42 10.72 16.32 -5.60
N VAL A 43 11.89 15.70 -5.47
CA VAL A 43 12.35 14.77 -6.47
C VAL A 43 11.30 13.68 -6.45
N ALA A 44 10.26 13.83 -7.29
CA ALA A 44 9.50 12.72 -7.80
C ALA A 44 10.52 11.91 -8.58
N GLY A 45 11.32 11.12 -7.85
CA GLY A 45 12.22 10.16 -8.41
C GLY A 45 11.35 9.28 -9.28
N SER A 46 11.56 9.29 -10.58
CA SER A 46 11.14 8.20 -11.43
C SER A 46 11.61 6.95 -10.70
N GLN A 47 10.69 6.21 -10.08
CA GLN A 47 11.01 4.88 -9.59
C GLN A 47 11.49 4.13 -10.82
N THR A 48 12.80 3.89 -10.88
CA THR A 48 13.38 3.02 -11.88
C THR A 48 12.55 1.75 -11.88
N GLY A 49 12.20 1.22 -13.07
CA GLY A 49 11.30 0.06 -13.23
C GLY A 49 11.54 -1.07 -12.21
N GLY A 50 12.79 -1.30 -11.79
CA GLY A 50 13.15 -2.28 -10.77
C GLY A 50 12.54 -2.09 -9.37
N GLY A 51 12.12 -0.88 -9.00
CA GLY A 51 11.42 -0.62 -7.72
C GLY A 51 9.96 -1.09 -7.77
N THR A 52 9.27 -0.80 -8.87
CA THR A 52 7.88 -1.22 -9.09
C THR A 52 7.79 -2.72 -9.31
N GLU A 53 8.69 -3.31 -10.09
CA GLU A 53 8.77 -4.76 -10.30
C GLU A 53 8.90 -5.52 -8.97
N LYS A 54 9.82 -5.08 -8.10
CA LYS A 54 9.99 -5.65 -6.76
C LYS A 54 8.74 -5.48 -5.90
N ALA A 55 8.07 -4.33 -5.97
CA ALA A 55 6.86 -4.08 -5.21
C ALA A 55 5.73 -5.04 -5.63
N VAL A 56 5.50 -5.20 -6.94
CA VAL A 56 4.48 -6.14 -7.45
C VAL A 56 4.87 -7.59 -7.14
N ALA A 57 6.13 -7.98 -7.30
CA ALA A 57 6.59 -9.31 -6.92
C ALA A 57 6.39 -9.62 -5.43
N ALA A 58 6.50 -8.60 -4.55
CA ALA A 58 6.21 -8.76 -3.13
C ALA A 58 4.70 -8.98 -2.87
N LEU A 59 3.81 -8.39 -3.67
CA LEU A 59 2.37 -8.63 -3.58
C LEU A 59 2.01 -10.05 -4.03
N GLU A 60 2.69 -10.59 -5.05
CA GLU A 60 2.57 -12.01 -5.43
C GLU A 60 2.99 -12.94 -4.28
N GLN A 61 4.10 -12.63 -3.61
CA GLN A 61 4.52 -13.40 -2.45
C GLN A 61 3.52 -13.28 -1.28
N GLN A 62 2.87 -12.14 -1.11
CA GLN A 62 1.78 -11.99 -0.12
C GLN A 62 0.58 -12.86 -0.48
N TRP A 63 0.22 -12.95 -1.77
CA TRP A 63 -0.83 -13.85 -2.25
C TRP A 63 -0.49 -15.31 -1.93
N LEU A 64 0.70 -15.76 -2.32
CA LEU A 64 1.21 -17.10 -2.00
C LEU A 64 1.19 -17.37 -0.48
N GLN A 65 1.56 -16.39 0.32
CA GLN A 65 1.53 -16.53 1.79
C GLN A 65 0.09 -16.72 2.30
N GLY A 66 -0.89 -16.05 1.69
CA GLY A 66 -2.31 -16.28 1.99
C GLY A 66 -2.74 -17.73 1.75
N GLN A 67 -2.26 -18.35 0.67
CA GLN A 67 -2.48 -19.77 0.37
C GLN A 67 -1.77 -20.66 1.40
N LYS A 68 -0.46 -20.49 1.60
CA LYS A 68 0.34 -21.29 2.54
C LYS A 68 -0.21 -21.30 3.98
N THR A 69 -0.81 -20.21 4.40
CA THR A 69 -1.33 -20.07 5.77
C THR A 69 -2.85 -20.26 5.86
N ASN A 70 -3.51 -20.59 4.74
CA ASN A 70 -4.98 -20.67 4.66
C ASN A 70 -5.65 -19.38 5.18
N ASN A 71 -5.05 -18.22 4.89
CA ASN A 71 -5.51 -16.92 5.36
C ASN A 71 -5.95 -16.02 4.18
N PRO A 72 -7.24 -16.05 3.80
CA PRO A 72 -7.75 -15.23 2.71
C PRO A 72 -7.70 -13.71 3.00
N ASP A 73 -7.57 -13.30 4.26
CA ASP A 73 -7.48 -11.88 4.62
C ASP A 73 -6.15 -11.25 4.15
N LEU A 74 -5.10 -12.05 3.90
CA LEU A 74 -3.89 -11.60 3.26
C LEU A 74 -4.07 -11.34 1.76
N VAL A 75 -5.02 -12.03 1.12
CA VAL A 75 -5.32 -11.92 -0.31
C VAL A 75 -6.32 -10.80 -0.59
N ALA A 76 -7.32 -10.62 0.27
CA ALA A 76 -8.42 -9.68 0.06
C ALA A 76 -7.99 -8.24 -0.34
N PRO A 77 -6.98 -7.61 0.28
CA PRO A 77 -6.55 -6.26 -0.09
C PRO A 77 -5.81 -6.20 -1.44
N LEU A 78 -5.31 -7.33 -1.94
CA LEU A 78 -4.61 -7.42 -3.23
C LEU A 78 -5.58 -7.38 -4.40
N LEU A 79 -6.82 -7.81 -4.23
CA LEU A 79 -7.83 -7.91 -5.26
C LEU A 79 -8.55 -6.58 -5.45
N ALA A 80 -8.60 -6.08 -6.68
CA ALA A 80 -9.46 -4.96 -7.04
C ALA A 80 -10.94 -5.35 -6.86
N ASP A 81 -11.82 -4.37 -6.64
CA ASP A 81 -13.25 -4.65 -6.41
C ASP A 81 -13.95 -5.29 -7.63
N LYS A 82 -13.45 -4.97 -8.83
CA LYS A 82 -13.94 -5.53 -10.12
C LYS A 82 -12.97 -6.53 -10.75
N ILE A 83 -12.18 -7.24 -9.94
CA ILE A 83 -11.25 -8.25 -10.45
C ILE A 83 -12.01 -9.35 -11.21
N VAL A 84 -11.39 -9.86 -12.26
CA VAL A 84 -11.84 -11.06 -12.99
C VAL A 84 -10.77 -12.14 -12.82
N VAL A 85 -11.12 -13.25 -12.22
CA VAL A 85 -10.24 -14.40 -12.03
C VAL A 85 -10.74 -15.58 -12.87
N THR A 86 -9.90 -16.07 -13.77
CA THR A 86 -10.16 -17.30 -14.51
C THR A 86 -9.30 -18.40 -13.91
N GLU A 87 -9.96 -19.34 -13.28
CA GLU A 87 -9.32 -20.51 -12.65
C GLU A 87 -8.85 -21.51 -13.72
N ALA A 88 -7.97 -22.44 -13.33
CA ALA A 88 -7.39 -23.45 -14.22
C ALA A 88 -8.44 -24.40 -14.85
N ASP A 89 -9.62 -24.55 -14.25
CA ASP A 89 -10.75 -25.30 -14.78
C ASP A 89 -11.64 -24.47 -15.74
N GLY A 90 -11.28 -23.21 -15.99
CA GLY A 90 -12.03 -22.27 -16.83
C GLY A 90 -13.15 -21.53 -16.12
N LYS A 91 -13.39 -21.78 -14.84
CA LYS A 91 -14.39 -21.04 -14.06
C LYS A 91 -13.95 -19.60 -13.87
N VAL A 92 -14.90 -18.67 -14.03
CA VAL A 92 -14.66 -17.23 -13.81
C VAL A 92 -15.27 -16.82 -12.47
N ASN A 93 -14.47 -16.18 -11.64
CA ASN A 93 -14.86 -15.65 -10.34
C ASN A 93 -14.65 -14.13 -10.30
N ASP A 94 -15.48 -13.46 -9.52
CA ASP A 94 -15.24 -12.10 -9.01
C ASP A 94 -14.47 -12.15 -7.68
N LYS A 95 -14.26 -10.99 -7.07
CA LYS A 95 -13.58 -10.88 -5.76
C LYS A 95 -14.26 -11.74 -4.69
N ALA A 96 -15.58 -11.70 -4.59
CA ALA A 96 -16.32 -12.45 -3.58
C ALA A 96 -16.22 -13.96 -3.81
N GLY A 97 -16.35 -14.42 -5.06
CA GLY A 97 -16.16 -15.80 -5.44
C GLY A 97 -14.76 -16.32 -5.17
N THR A 98 -13.74 -15.51 -5.50
CA THR A 98 -12.33 -15.84 -5.23
C THR A 98 -12.07 -15.98 -3.73
N LEU A 99 -12.51 -15.03 -2.90
CA LEU A 99 -12.33 -15.12 -1.45
C LEU A 99 -13.14 -16.29 -0.85
N ALA A 100 -14.31 -16.59 -1.38
CA ALA A 100 -15.09 -17.76 -0.94
C ALA A 100 -14.39 -19.09 -1.29
N PHE A 101 -13.73 -19.17 -2.45
CA PHE A 101 -12.89 -20.29 -2.83
C PHE A 101 -11.74 -20.47 -1.84
N TYR A 102 -10.96 -19.41 -1.54
CA TYR A 102 -9.86 -19.48 -0.59
C TYR A 102 -10.29 -19.88 0.83
N LYS A 103 -11.47 -19.43 1.29
CA LYS A 103 -12.01 -19.80 2.60
C LYS A 103 -12.37 -21.29 2.72
N LYS A 104 -12.70 -21.93 1.60
CA LYS A 104 -13.14 -23.33 1.56
C LYS A 104 -12.04 -24.31 1.20
N THR A 105 -10.99 -23.83 0.55
CA THR A 105 -9.84 -24.63 0.14
C THR A 105 -8.85 -24.70 1.30
N LYS A 106 -8.31 -25.88 1.56
CA LYS A 106 -7.22 -26.10 2.51
C LYS A 106 -5.97 -26.46 1.74
N TRP A 107 -4.95 -25.63 1.85
CA TRP A 107 -3.68 -25.85 1.22
C TRP A 107 -2.74 -26.58 2.19
N ASP A 108 -2.19 -27.71 1.77
CA ASP A 108 -1.14 -28.45 2.48
C ASP A 108 0.23 -27.94 2.07
N SER A 109 0.37 -27.54 0.79
CA SER A 109 1.54 -26.86 0.24
C SER A 109 1.13 -25.91 -0.88
N ALA A 110 1.89 -24.83 -1.04
CA ALA A 110 1.78 -23.88 -2.15
C ALA A 110 3.16 -23.28 -2.44
N GLU A 111 3.55 -23.27 -3.70
CA GLU A 111 4.87 -22.79 -4.14
C GLU A 111 4.74 -22.04 -5.46
N TYR A 112 5.49 -20.94 -5.59
CA TYR A 112 5.70 -20.26 -6.87
C TYR A 112 7.09 -20.59 -7.39
N ASP A 113 7.21 -20.69 -8.71
CA ASP A 113 8.48 -20.70 -9.42
C ASP A 113 8.49 -19.71 -10.57
N ASP A 114 9.68 -19.33 -11.04
CA ASP A 114 9.91 -18.50 -12.25
C ASP A 114 9.05 -17.22 -12.29
N VAL A 115 8.87 -16.54 -11.15
CA VAL A 115 8.08 -15.29 -11.08
C VAL A 115 8.80 -14.16 -11.81
N LYS A 116 8.13 -13.58 -12.82
CA LYS A 116 8.59 -12.42 -13.58
C LYS A 116 7.54 -11.32 -13.53
N VAL A 117 7.99 -10.08 -13.38
CA VAL A 117 7.14 -8.89 -13.45
C VAL A 117 7.65 -7.97 -14.54
N THR A 118 6.76 -7.52 -15.42
CA THR A 118 7.02 -6.52 -16.45
C THR A 118 6.11 -5.32 -16.23
N VAL A 119 6.69 -4.11 -16.14
CA VAL A 119 5.96 -2.87 -15.82
C VAL A 119 5.71 -2.04 -17.07
N PHE A 120 4.49 -1.54 -17.20
CA PHE A 120 4.01 -0.66 -18.27
C PHE A 120 3.32 0.57 -17.65
N GLY A 121 4.11 1.52 -17.15
CA GLY A 121 3.56 2.70 -16.44
C GLY A 121 2.82 2.29 -15.15
N ASP A 122 1.52 2.57 -15.09
CA ASP A 122 0.65 2.20 -13.97
C ASP A 122 0.05 0.79 -14.08
N THR A 123 0.52 -0.02 -15.02
CA THR A 123 0.14 -1.43 -15.19
C THR A 123 1.38 -2.30 -15.07
N ALA A 124 1.24 -3.47 -14.45
CA ALA A 124 2.27 -4.50 -14.43
C ALA A 124 1.66 -5.86 -14.74
N ILE A 125 2.41 -6.69 -15.47
CA ILE A 125 2.06 -8.07 -15.75
C ILE A 125 3.04 -8.94 -14.96
N ALA A 126 2.49 -9.79 -14.08
CA ALA A 126 3.23 -10.82 -13.38
C ALA A 126 2.90 -12.18 -13.96
N THR A 127 3.91 -13.03 -14.11
CA THR A 127 3.74 -14.42 -14.55
C THR A 127 4.59 -15.34 -13.69
N GLY A 128 4.15 -16.59 -13.54
CA GLY A 128 4.90 -17.60 -12.81
C GLY A 128 4.33 -18.99 -12.95
N GLY A 129 5.01 -19.94 -12.36
CA GLY A 129 4.50 -21.28 -12.11
C GLY A 129 3.91 -21.37 -10.70
N PHE A 130 2.91 -22.21 -10.54
CA PHE A 130 2.30 -22.53 -9.26
C PHE A 130 2.22 -24.07 -9.10
N LYS A 131 2.65 -24.54 -7.95
CA LYS A 131 2.41 -25.92 -7.52
C LYS A 131 1.71 -25.87 -6.18
N GLY A 132 0.58 -26.57 -6.10
CA GLY A 132 -0.22 -26.58 -4.88
C GLY A 132 -0.91 -27.90 -4.64
N LYS A 133 -0.87 -28.37 -3.41
CA LYS A 133 -1.59 -29.55 -2.93
C LYS A 133 -2.53 -29.17 -1.82
N GLY A 134 -3.63 -29.90 -1.71
CA GLY A 134 -4.57 -29.60 -0.65
C GLY A 134 -5.89 -30.35 -0.83
N THR A 135 -6.93 -29.78 -0.22
CA THR A 135 -8.27 -30.35 -0.22
C THR A 135 -9.27 -29.24 -0.59
N ASP A 136 -10.13 -29.50 -1.55
CA ASP A 136 -11.18 -28.57 -2.01
C ASP A 136 -12.36 -28.47 -1.01
N ALA A 137 -13.32 -27.61 -1.35
CA ALA A 137 -14.52 -27.38 -0.54
C ALA A 137 -15.39 -28.62 -0.30
N MET A 138 -15.24 -29.68 -1.12
CA MET A 138 -15.96 -30.94 -1.02
C MET A 138 -15.16 -32.03 -0.30
N GLY A 139 -13.97 -31.71 0.18
CA GLY A 139 -13.06 -32.66 0.82
C GLY A 139 -12.25 -33.51 -0.17
N LYS A 140 -12.27 -33.17 -1.47
CA LYS A 140 -11.52 -33.91 -2.48
C LYS A 140 -10.08 -33.40 -2.54
N PRO A 141 -9.07 -34.28 -2.50
CA PRO A 141 -7.68 -33.89 -2.64
C PRO A 141 -7.39 -33.43 -4.07
N PHE A 142 -6.48 -32.44 -4.19
CA PHE A 142 -5.96 -31.95 -5.47
C PHE A 142 -4.43 -31.85 -5.43
N ASP A 143 -3.81 -31.91 -6.61
CA ASP A 143 -2.39 -31.69 -6.85
C ASP A 143 -2.28 -30.88 -8.16
N ASN A 144 -2.16 -29.55 -8.00
CA ASN A 144 -2.17 -28.61 -9.12
C ASN A 144 -0.75 -28.26 -9.55
N ASN A 145 -0.56 -28.20 -10.87
CA ASN A 145 0.63 -27.66 -11.51
C ASN A 145 0.16 -26.74 -12.65
N GLU A 146 0.41 -25.44 -12.50
CA GLU A 146 -0.21 -24.39 -13.31
C GLU A 146 0.79 -23.31 -13.72
N ARG A 147 0.52 -22.65 -14.84
CA ARG A 147 1.09 -21.34 -15.17
C ARG A 147 0.02 -20.30 -14.94
N TRP A 148 0.41 -19.18 -14.36
CA TRP A 148 -0.49 -18.06 -14.11
C TRP A 148 0.02 -16.77 -14.73
N THR A 149 -0.92 -15.86 -14.98
CA THR A 149 -0.68 -14.50 -15.44
C THR A 149 -1.61 -13.56 -14.72
N ASP A 150 -1.05 -12.62 -13.99
CA ASP A 150 -1.76 -11.61 -13.23
C ASP A 150 -1.48 -10.22 -13.78
N THR A 151 -2.52 -9.42 -13.93
CA THR A 151 -2.39 -8.01 -14.30
C THR A 151 -2.68 -7.15 -13.09
N TRP A 152 -1.70 -6.35 -12.74
CA TRP A 152 -1.74 -5.41 -11.64
C TRP A 152 -1.90 -3.99 -12.15
N MET A 153 -2.70 -3.18 -11.47
CA MET A 153 -2.90 -1.77 -11.78
C MET A 153 -2.64 -0.93 -10.54
N LYS A 154 -1.94 0.18 -10.73
CA LYS A 154 -1.78 1.20 -9.70
C LYS A 154 -3.05 2.02 -9.61
N MET A 155 -3.75 1.88 -8.51
CA MET A 155 -5.02 2.58 -8.25
C MET A 155 -4.80 4.07 -7.97
N PRO A 156 -5.84 4.92 -8.08
CA PRO A 156 -5.74 6.34 -7.74
C PRO A 156 -5.23 6.61 -6.30
N SER A 157 -5.42 5.66 -5.40
CA SER A 157 -4.86 5.68 -4.03
C SER A 157 -3.34 5.47 -3.97
N GLY A 158 -2.70 5.17 -5.10
CA GLY A 158 -1.28 4.79 -5.20
C GLY A 158 -0.98 3.33 -4.88
N LYS A 159 -1.97 2.54 -4.44
CA LYS A 159 -1.81 1.10 -4.17
C LYS A 159 -1.91 0.28 -5.45
N TRP A 160 -1.10 -0.75 -5.56
CA TRP A 160 -1.23 -1.76 -6.60
C TRP A 160 -2.30 -2.78 -6.22
N GLN A 161 -3.20 -3.09 -7.15
CA GLN A 161 -4.20 -4.16 -6.99
C GLN A 161 -4.26 -5.01 -8.26
N CYS A 162 -4.45 -6.31 -8.10
CA CYS A 162 -4.69 -7.23 -9.20
C CYS A 162 -6.08 -7.00 -9.77
N ILE A 163 -6.16 -6.77 -11.08
CA ILE A 163 -7.42 -6.52 -11.81
C ILE A 163 -7.88 -7.73 -12.62
N THR A 164 -6.96 -8.62 -12.96
CA THR A 164 -7.29 -9.93 -13.54
C THR A 164 -6.20 -10.94 -13.22
N SER A 165 -6.61 -12.17 -13.02
CA SER A 165 -5.76 -13.34 -12.83
C SER A 165 -6.26 -14.46 -13.74
N HIS A 166 -5.32 -15.20 -14.32
CA HIS A 166 -5.63 -16.36 -15.16
C HIS A 166 -4.63 -17.48 -14.85
N ALA A 167 -5.15 -18.65 -14.58
CA ALA A 167 -4.36 -19.87 -14.44
C ALA A 167 -4.64 -20.86 -15.57
N THR A 168 -3.59 -21.58 -15.97
CA THR A 168 -3.67 -22.64 -17.01
C THR A 168 -2.95 -23.88 -16.47
N PRO A 169 -3.60 -25.07 -16.50
CA PRO A 169 -2.96 -26.28 -16.03
C PRO A 169 -1.83 -26.69 -16.98
N ILE A 170 -0.71 -27.13 -16.40
CA ILE A 170 0.40 -27.70 -17.15
C ILE A 170 0.22 -29.21 -17.17
N LYS A 171 0.11 -29.78 -18.37
CA LYS A 171 0.13 -31.23 -18.53
C LYS A 171 1.55 -31.73 -18.24
N MET A 172 1.66 -32.62 -17.30
CA MET A 172 2.88 -33.40 -17.06
C MET A 172 3.02 -34.50 -18.09
#